data_8f02c88342be0e96c4061e5aeee58cea
#
_entry.id   8f02c88342be0e96c4061e5aeee58cea
#
_cell.length_a   1.000
_cell.length_b   1.000
_cell.length_c   1.000
_cell.angle_alpha   90.00
_cell.angle_beta   90.00
_cell.angle_gamma   90.00
#
_symmetry.space_group_name_H-M   'P 1'
#
loop_
_entity.id
_entity.type
_entity.pdbx_description
1 polymer ?
#
loop_
_entity_poly.entity_id
_entity_poly.type
_entity_poly.pdbx_seq_one_letter_code
_entity_poly.pdbx_strand_id
1 'polypeptide(L)'
;CVFLMCLTFAACQGGRVEPKRYPVSGTVKLDGQPLSDDGLIYFKTIATGAIDACNIKAGKYSGNAEAGDRRVEIVVFRVKTVDIDGMKGETQENLIPAKYNSESTLTAKVTPAGPNQFDFEVLTK
;
A
#
# COMPACT_ATOMS: atom_id res chain seq x y z
N CYS A 1 -61.05 -14.35 -1.46
CA CYS A 1 -60.06 -13.33 -1.07
C CYS A 1 -58.68 -13.96 -1.07
N VAL A 2 -57.99 -13.78 -2.13
CA VAL A 2 -56.60 -14.16 -2.19
C VAL A 2 -55.79 -13.05 -1.53
N PHE A 3 -55.35 -13.29 -0.32
CA PHE A 3 -54.42 -12.40 0.33
C PHE A 3 -53.03 -12.67 -0.26
N LEU A 4 -52.67 -11.89 -1.23
CA LEU A 4 -51.31 -11.87 -1.76
C LEU A 4 -50.45 -11.14 -0.74
N MET A 5 -49.88 -11.91 0.19
CA MET A 5 -48.90 -11.38 1.12
C MET A 5 -47.62 -11.18 0.34
N CYS A 6 -47.42 -9.97 -0.18
CA CYS A 6 -46.13 -9.56 -0.67
C CYS A 6 -45.17 -9.52 0.51
N LEU A 7 -44.44 -10.62 0.71
CA LEU A 7 -43.24 -10.57 1.48
C LEU A 7 -42.24 -9.76 0.69
N THR A 8 -42.22 -8.47 0.95
CA THR A 8 -41.06 -7.68 0.59
C THR A 8 -39.93 -8.17 1.50
N PHE A 9 -39.12 -9.07 1.00
CA PHE A 9 -37.80 -9.28 1.54
C PHE A 9 -37.06 -7.97 1.32
N ALA A 10 -37.13 -7.09 2.28
CA ALA A 10 -36.11 -6.09 2.43
C ALA A 10 -34.83 -6.90 2.74
N ALA A 11 -34.06 -7.17 1.72
CA ALA A 11 -32.72 -7.63 1.91
C ALA A 11 -32.01 -6.56 2.71
N CYS A 12 -31.99 -6.72 4.02
CA CYS A 12 -31.03 -6.04 4.84
C CYS A 12 -29.67 -6.50 4.36
N GLN A 13 -29.15 -5.80 3.41
CA GLN A 13 -27.73 -5.80 3.20
C GLN A 13 -27.17 -5.09 4.41
N GLY A 14 -26.95 -5.82 5.48
CA GLY A 14 -26.04 -5.44 6.55
C GLY A 14 -24.67 -5.32 5.92
N GLY A 15 -24.59 -4.49 4.88
CA GLY A 15 -23.43 -4.35 4.05
C GLY A 15 -22.46 -3.41 4.69
N ARG A 16 -21.31 -3.91 4.97
CA ARG A 16 -20.15 -3.07 4.93
C ARG A 16 -20.14 -2.43 3.56
N VAL A 17 -20.41 -1.12 3.52
CA VAL A 17 -20.09 -0.34 2.34
C VAL A 17 -18.56 -0.36 2.25
N GLU A 18 -18.01 -1.16 1.35
CA GLU A 18 -16.59 -1.12 1.11
C GLU A 18 -16.23 0.25 0.58
N PRO A 19 -15.21 0.91 1.17
CA PRO A 19 -14.75 2.20 0.66
C PRO A 19 -14.32 2.04 -0.80
N LYS A 20 -14.69 3.03 -1.59
CA LYS A 20 -14.26 3.05 -2.99
C LYS A 20 -12.75 3.27 -3.07
N ARG A 21 -12.12 2.49 -3.94
CA ARG A 21 -10.71 2.63 -4.25
C ARG A 21 -10.55 3.25 -5.62
N TYR A 22 -9.52 4.07 -5.75
CA TYR A 22 -9.23 4.80 -6.98
C TYR A 22 -7.80 4.49 -7.43
N PRO A 23 -7.54 4.50 -8.75
CA PRO A 23 -6.20 4.22 -9.25
C PRO A 23 -5.17 5.18 -8.70
N VAL A 24 -4.05 4.62 -8.27
CA VAL A 24 -2.87 5.37 -7.82
C VAL A 24 -1.65 4.87 -8.59
N SER A 25 -0.73 5.75 -8.86
CA SER A 25 0.51 5.40 -9.55
C SER A 25 1.61 6.39 -9.17
N GLY A 26 2.83 6.05 -9.51
CA GLY A 26 3.93 6.95 -9.29
C GLY A 26 5.28 6.26 -9.36
N THR A 27 6.28 6.96 -8.87
CA THR A 27 7.67 6.49 -8.85
C THR A 27 8.24 6.53 -7.44
N VAL A 28 9.20 5.65 -7.19
CA VAL A 28 9.97 5.64 -5.95
C VAL A 28 11.45 5.66 -6.32
N LYS A 29 12.16 6.66 -5.83
CA LYS A 29 13.60 6.79 -6.01
C LYS A 29 14.32 6.56 -4.69
N LEU A 30 15.44 5.90 -4.73
CA LEU A 30 16.33 5.70 -3.60
C LEU A 30 17.63 6.45 -3.87
N ASP A 31 17.95 7.41 -2.99
CA ASP A 31 19.15 8.27 -3.12
C ASP A 31 19.29 8.91 -4.53
N GLY A 32 18.17 9.35 -5.09
CA GLY A 32 18.13 10.02 -6.39
C GLY A 32 18.11 9.09 -7.61
N GLN A 33 18.12 7.79 -7.40
CA GLN A 33 18.08 6.80 -8.48
C GLN A 33 16.78 5.98 -8.42
N PRO A 34 16.25 5.55 -9.58
CA PRO A 34 15.13 4.62 -9.57
C PRO A 34 15.45 3.38 -8.75
N LEU A 35 14.49 2.91 -7.98
CA LEU A 35 14.65 1.72 -7.16
C LEU A 35 14.88 0.51 -8.05
N SER A 36 16.01 -0.18 -7.88
CA SER A 36 16.37 -1.34 -8.70
C SER A 36 15.79 -2.65 -8.16
N ASP A 37 15.57 -2.72 -6.85
CA ASP A 37 14.99 -3.91 -6.21
C ASP A 37 13.46 -3.78 -6.17
N ASP A 38 12.78 -4.91 -6.18
CA ASP A 38 11.34 -4.94 -6.02
C ASP A 38 10.96 -4.58 -4.59
N GLY A 39 9.93 -3.75 -4.45
CA GLY A 39 9.48 -3.29 -3.16
C GLY A 39 7.97 -3.27 -3.05
N LEU A 40 7.50 -2.75 -1.93
CA LEU A 40 6.09 -2.54 -1.66
C LEU A 40 5.86 -1.13 -1.14
N ILE A 41 4.79 -0.52 -1.62
CA ILE A 41 4.28 0.73 -1.09
C ILE A 41 2.90 0.48 -0.52
N TYR A 42 2.67 0.94 0.70
CA TYR A 42 1.40 0.78 1.40
C TYR A 42 0.72 2.13 1.54
N PHE A 43 -0.57 2.16 1.24
CA PHE A 43 -1.45 3.28 1.53
C PHE A 43 -2.37 2.85 2.66
N LYS A 44 -2.15 3.39 3.85
CA LYS A 44 -2.86 2.99 5.06
C LYS A 44 -3.94 3.97 5.44
N THR A 45 -5.10 3.44 5.77
CA THR A 45 -6.19 4.20 6.37
C THR A 45 -6.11 4.06 7.88
N ILE A 46 -5.63 5.09 8.56
CA ILE A 46 -5.35 5.01 9.99
C ILE A 46 -6.63 4.77 10.79
N ALA A 47 -7.74 5.40 10.38
CA ALA A 47 -9.01 5.29 11.10
C ALA A 47 -9.58 3.86 11.14
N THR A 48 -9.32 3.05 10.10
CA THR A 48 -9.90 1.70 9.96
C THR A 48 -8.86 0.59 10.01
N GLY A 49 -7.58 0.91 9.90
CA GLY A 49 -6.51 -0.06 9.77
C GLY A 49 -6.41 -0.72 8.41
N ALA A 50 -7.19 -0.29 7.43
CA ALA A 50 -7.13 -0.84 6.08
C ALA A 50 -5.79 -0.51 5.42
N ILE A 51 -5.28 -1.46 4.64
CA ILE A 51 -4.00 -1.34 3.95
C ILE A 51 -4.20 -1.70 2.48
N ASP A 52 -3.82 -0.77 1.62
CA ASP A 52 -3.75 -1.00 0.18
C ASP A 52 -2.27 -1.07 -0.22
N ALA A 53 -1.86 -2.22 -0.74
CA ALA A 53 -0.46 -2.45 -1.12
C ALA A 53 -0.30 -2.47 -2.63
N CYS A 54 0.77 -1.84 -3.10
CA CYS A 54 1.16 -1.89 -4.51
C CYS A 54 2.58 -2.40 -4.61
N ASN A 55 2.84 -3.21 -5.63
CA ASN A 55 4.20 -3.65 -5.93
C ASN A 55 4.99 -2.54 -6.61
N ILE A 56 6.22 -2.34 -6.17
CA ILE A 56 7.17 -1.43 -6.82
C ILE A 56 8.08 -2.27 -7.70
N LYS A 57 8.10 -1.98 -9.00
CA LYS A 57 8.99 -2.63 -9.96
C LYS A 57 9.71 -1.58 -10.79
N ALA A 58 11.03 -1.69 -10.86
CA ALA A 58 11.88 -0.74 -11.57
C ALA A 58 11.59 0.72 -11.13
N GLY A 59 11.31 0.92 -9.86
CA GLY A 59 11.00 2.23 -9.30
C GLY A 59 9.61 2.76 -9.61
N LYS A 60 8.72 1.95 -10.16
CA LYS A 60 7.35 2.34 -10.51
C LYS A 60 6.33 1.47 -9.81
N TYR A 61 5.22 2.08 -9.40
CA TYR A 61 4.09 1.36 -8.84
C TYR A 61 2.78 1.82 -9.47
N SER A 62 1.81 0.94 -9.45
CA SER A 62 0.42 1.24 -9.80
C SER A 62 -0.51 0.30 -9.05
N GLY A 63 -1.68 0.78 -8.72
CA GLY A 63 -2.69 0.00 -8.01
C GLY A 63 -3.89 0.85 -7.68
N ASN A 64 -4.58 0.49 -6.61
CA ASN A 64 -5.75 1.21 -6.15
C ASN A 64 -5.64 1.45 -4.65
N ALA A 65 -6.13 2.60 -4.19
CA ALA A 65 -6.14 2.96 -2.78
C ALA A 65 -7.45 3.69 -2.43
N GLU A 66 -7.82 3.61 -1.16
CA GLU A 66 -8.99 4.31 -0.65
C GLU A 66 -8.82 5.82 -0.76
N ALA A 67 -9.93 6.52 -1.06
CA ALA A 67 -9.93 7.97 -1.12
C ALA A 67 -9.69 8.60 0.25
N GLY A 68 -9.06 9.76 0.25
CA GLY A 68 -8.74 10.55 1.44
C GLY A 68 -7.25 10.57 1.75
N ASP A 69 -6.92 11.10 2.92
CA ASP A 69 -5.53 11.16 3.36
C ASP A 69 -5.05 9.78 3.79
N ARG A 70 -4.02 9.28 3.11
CA ARG A 70 -3.45 7.97 3.38
C ARG A 70 -2.05 8.14 3.92
N ARG A 71 -1.70 7.33 4.92
CA ARG A 71 -0.32 7.21 5.37
C ARG A 71 0.42 6.30 4.41
N VAL A 72 1.58 6.74 3.95
CA VAL A 72 2.39 5.99 2.99
C VAL A 72 3.58 5.36 3.69
N GLU A 73 3.76 4.05 3.47
CA GLU A 73 4.93 3.32 3.96
C GLU A 73 5.58 2.60 2.80
N ILE A 74 6.90 2.65 2.74
CA ILE A 74 7.68 2.06 1.66
C ILE A 74 8.67 1.08 2.27
N VAL A 75 8.66 -0.16 1.76
CA VAL A 75 9.60 -1.20 2.17
C VAL A 75 10.22 -1.85 0.94
N VAL A 76 11.49 -2.19 1.05
CA VAL A 76 12.22 -2.95 0.04
C VAL A 76 13.04 -4.01 0.76
N PHE A 77 12.72 -5.26 0.53
CA PHE A 77 13.43 -6.37 1.16
C PHE A 77 14.41 -6.98 0.18
N ARG A 78 15.64 -7.12 0.61
CA ARG A 78 16.69 -7.83 -0.11
C ARG A 78 17.04 -9.09 0.67
N VAL A 79 17.13 -10.23 -0.03
CA VAL A 79 17.61 -11.46 0.55
C VAL A 79 19.13 -11.38 0.70
N LYS A 80 19.59 -11.64 1.91
CA LYS A 80 21.01 -11.65 2.23
C LYS A 80 21.40 -13.04 2.72
N THR A 81 22.45 -13.60 2.13
CA THR A 81 23.02 -14.86 2.60
C THR A 81 23.86 -14.60 3.83
N VAL A 82 23.60 -15.33 4.90
CA VAL A 82 24.41 -15.30 6.13
C VAL A 82 25.06 -16.64 6.36
N ASP A 83 26.28 -16.63 6.90
CA ASP A 83 27.01 -17.81 7.31
C ASP A 83 27.27 -17.70 8.82
N ILE A 84 26.63 -18.60 9.57
CA ILE A 84 26.79 -18.67 11.03
C ILE A 84 27.32 -20.06 11.35
N ASP A 85 28.56 -20.12 11.85
CA ASP A 85 29.22 -21.37 12.25
C ASP A 85 29.24 -22.44 11.15
N GLY A 86 29.45 -22.03 9.90
CA GLY A 86 29.47 -22.93 8.75
C GLY A 86 28.09 -23.29 8.20
N MET A 87 27.03 -22.81 8.82
CA MET A 87 25.68 -23.00 8.35
C MET A 87 25.26 -21.79 7.52
N LYS A 88 24.93 -22.02 6.26
CA LYS A 88 24.44 -20.99 5.36
C LYS A 88 22.93 -20.87 5.51
N GLY A 89 22.46 -19.66 5.74
CA GLY A 89 21.04 -19.31 5.80
C GLY A 89 20.77 -18.07 5.00
N GLU A 90 19.48 -17.77 4.85
CA GLU A 90 19.03 -16.55 4.21
C GLU A 90 18.28 -15.70 5.22
N THR A 91 18.49 -14.39 5.15
CA THR A 91 17.74 -13.41 5.91
C THR A 91 17.27 -12.29 4.99
N GLN A 92 16.18 -11.63 5.37
CA GLN A 92 15.70 -10.47 4.64
C GLN A 92 16.14 -9.19 5.33
N GLU A 93 16.64 -8.26 4.55
CA GLU A 93 17.03 -6.94 5.01
C GLU A 93 16.14 -5.90 4.35
N ASN A 94 15.55 -5.01 5.16
CA ASN A 94 14.82 -3.86 4.64
C ASN A 94 15.83 -2.76 4.33
N LEU A 95 15.92 -2.40 3.05
CA LEU A 95 16.85 -1.36 2.58
C LEU A 95 16.37 0.05 2.91
N ILE A 96 15.10 0.20 3.24
CA ILE A 96 14.47 1.51 3.45
C ILE A 96 14.49 1.85 4.94
N PRO A 97 15.01 3.04 5.32
CA PRO A 97 15.02 3.44 6.74
C PRO A 97 13.62 3.48 7.35
N ALA A 98 13.55 3.26 8.65
CA ALA A 98 12.29 3.22 9.41
C ALA A 98 11.44 4.49 9.26
N LYS A 99 12.06 5.63 9.01
CA LYS A 99 11.35 6.91 8.78
C LYS A 99 10.43 6.91 7.55
N TYR A 100 10.53 5.91 6.69
CA TYR A 100 9.67 5.75 5.51
C TYR A 100 8.71 4.56 5.62
N ASN A 101 8.75 3.82 6.70
CA ASN A 101 7.86 2.68 6.94
C ASN A 101 7.29 2.70 8.37
N SER A 102 7.88 2.05 9.35
CA SER A 102 7.30 1.99 10.70
C SER A 102 7.15 3.36 11.37
N GLU A 103 8.00 4.32 11.02
CA GLU A 103 7.98 5.69 11.55
C GLU A 103 7.62 6.71 10.44
N SER A 104 6.91 6.26 9.41
CA SER A 104 6.60 7.12 8.25
C SER A 104 5.73 8.31 8.61
N THR A 105 6.11 9.47 8.09
CA THR A 105 5.31 10.68 8.06
C THR A 105 4.82 11.01 6.65
N LEU A 106 5.09 10.12 5.68
CA LEU A 106 4.65 10.32 4.31
C LEU A 106 3.13 10.18 4.23
N THR A 107 2.52 11.06 3.47
CA THR A 107 1.08 11.06 3.21
C THR A 107 0.79 11.22 1.74
N ALA A 108 -0.36 10.71 1.32
CA ALA A 108 -0.88 10.90 -0.02
C ALA A 108 -2.38 11.15 0.07
N LYS A 109 -2.86 12.15 -0.65
CA LYS A 109 -4.27 12.45 -0.72
C LYS A 109 -4.86 11.83 -1.99
N VAL A 110 -5.58 10.73 -1.82
CA VAL A 110 -6.24 10.03 -2.92
C VAL A 110 -7.58 10.67 -3.17
N THR A 111 -7.83 11.09 -4.41
CA THR A 111 -9.06 11.78 -4.79
C THR A 111 -9.83 10.99 -5.84
N PRO A 112 -11.20 11.04 -5.82
CA PRO A 112 -12.02 10.40 -6.83
C PRO A 112 -11.82 10.99 -8.23
N ALA A 113 -11.43 12.25 -8.29
CA ALA A 113 -11.32 12.99 -9.54
C ALA A 113 -9.98 12.78 -10.26
N GLY A 114 -9.05 12.04 -9.68
CA GLY A 114 -7.70 11.76 -10.23
C GLY A 114 -7.20 12.70 -11.32
N PRO A 115 -5.97 12.56 -11.78
CA PRO A 115 -5.01 11.48 -11.54
C PRO A 115 -4.40 11.52 -10.14
N ASN A 116 -4.28 10.34 -9.54
CA ASN A 116 -3.59 10.21 -8.26
C ASN A 116 -2.17 9.71 -8.54
N GLN A 117 -1.28 10.63 -8.75
CA GLN A 117 0.12 10.33 -8.99
C GLN A 117 0.97 10.88 -7.85
N PHE A 118 1.73 10.00 -7.21
CA PHE A 118 2.57 10.35 -6.07
C PHE A 118 3.96 9.80 -6.29
N ASP A 119 4.92 10.69 -6.37
CA ASP A 119 6.33 10.34 -6.54
C ASP A 119 7.05 10.55 -5.22
N PHE A 120 7.79 9.55 -4.78
CA PHE A 120 8.50 9.57 -3.52
C PHE A 120 10.00 9.41 -3.75
N GLU A 121 10.77 10.15 -2.98
CA GLU A 121 12.21 9.97 -2.92
C GLU A 121 12.58 9.59 -1.49
N VAL A 122 13.24 8.44 -1.35
CA VAL A 122 13.70 7.94 -0.07
C VAL A 122 15.21 8.00 -0.01
N LEU A 123 15.73 8.32 1.15
CA LEU A 123 17.16 8.49 1.38
C LEU A 123 17.61 7.46 2.42
N THR A 124 18.76 6.84 2.19
CA THR A 124 19.35 5.89 3.13
C THR A 124 20.10 6.57 4.27
N LYS A 125 20.32 7.86 4.17
CA LYS A 125 20.99 8.66 5.20
C LYS A 125 20.11 9.78 5.70
#